data_7778a243801f573b5d2fa58c761fabe1
#
_entry.id   7778a243801f573b5d2fa58c761fabe1
#
_cell.length_a   1.000
_cell.length_b   1.000
_cell.length_c   1.000
_cell.angle_alpha   90.00
_cell.angle_beta   90.00
_cell.angle_gamma   90.00
#
_symmetry.space_group_name_H-M   'P 1'
#
loop_
_entity.id
_entity.type
_entity.pdbx_description
1 polymer ?
#
loop_
_entity_poly.entity_id
_entity_poly.type
_entity_poly.pdbx_seq_one_letter_code
_entity_poly.pdbx_strand_id
1 'polypeptide(L)'
;MTDISESITALKRDKRFARLMKIHGLPEFRWNNFERGNAFQSLCRSIIYQQISGAAAASILGRFKALFPRKVFPSPKMILKVPGQKLHKAGLSEQKISYLKDLALKFSDGTIKHRSLHTMTNAEISEHLIQIKGIGTWTVHMFLIFTLNRPDVLPTGDLGIRKGFQIVYGLKQLPDHAKMERLARSWREHASAASWYFWRVADEDKKSEKK
;
A
#
# COMPACT_ATOMS: atom_id res chain seq x y z
N MET A 1 9.24 -7.10 14.87
CA MET A 1 7.91 -6.52 14.64
C MET A 1 7.83 -5.29 15.52
N THR A 2 7.86 -4.11 14.93
CA THR A 2 7.65 -2.88 15.72
C THR A 2 6.21 -2.93 16.19
N ASP A 3 6.02 -2.96 17.48
CA ASP A 3 4.68 -3.00 18.09
C ASP A 3 4.02 -1.64 17.81
N ILE A 4 2.82 -1.66 17.23
CA ILE A 4 2.04 -0.44 16.98
C ILE A 4 1.85 0.37 18.27
N SER A 5 1.91 -0.27 19.43
CA SER A 5 1.81 0.38 20.74
C SER A 5 2.88 1.43 20.97
N GLU A 6 4.11 1.19 20.49
CA GLU A 6 5.21 2.16 20.54
C GLU A 6 4.89 3.39 19.69
N SER A 7 4.43 3.17 18.46
CA SER A 7 4.02 4.27 17.56
C SER A 7 2.87 5.08 18.14
N ILE A 8 1.89 4.43 18.75
CA ILE A 8 0.77 5.11 19.43
C ILE A 8 1.26 5.96 20.58
N THR A 9 2.14 5.42 21.41
CA THR A 9 2.72 6.12 22.57
C THR A 9 3.52 7.35 22.13
N ALA A 10 4.32 7.22 21.09
CA ALA A 10 5.10 8.33 20.54
C ALA A 10 4.22 9.42 19.92
N LEU A 11 3.25 9.04 19.06
CA LEU A 11 2.33 9.97 18.43
C LEU A 11 1.43 10.71 19.44
N LYS A 12 1.06 10.08 20.56
CA LYS A 12 0.22 10.69 21.60
C LYS A 12 0.87 11.93 22.25
N ARG A 13 2.19 12.09 22.14
CA ARG A 13 2.92 13.28 22.63
C ARG A 13 2.61 14.52 21.80
N ASP A 14 2.20 14.38 20.53
CA ASP A 14 1.72 15.49 19.72
C ASP A 14 0.21 15.67 19.93
N LYS A 15 -0.18 16.88 20.38
CA LYS A 15 -1.58 17.22 20.71
C LYS A 15 -2.55 16.97 19.52
N ARG A 16 -2.07 17.10 18.27
CA ARG A 16 -2.86 16.81 17.06
C ARG A 16 -3.22 15.34 16.98
N PHE A 17 -2.22 14.46 17.09
CA PHE A 17 -2.48 13.01 17.07
C PHE A 17 -3.26 12.54 18.30
N ALA A 18 -3.00 13.11 19.50
CA ALA A 18 -3.80 12.80 20.67
C ALA A 18 -5.30 13.12 20.47
N ARG A 19 -5.62 14.22 19.77
CA ARG A 19 -7.00 14.58 19.38
C ARG A 19 -7.55 13.59 18.34
N LEU A 20 -6.78 13.25 17.31
CA LEU A 20 -7.19 12.31 16.27
C LEU A 20 -7.45 10.90 16.83
N MET A 21 -6.63 10.45 17.79
CA MET A 21 -6.85 9.19 18.50
C MET A 21 -8.20 9.15 19.24
N LYS A 22 -8.62 10.27 19.84
CA LYS A 22 -9.93 10.35 20.51
C LYS A 22 -11.09 10.27 19.52
N ILE A 23 -10.91 10.80 18.31
CA ILE A 23 -11.97 10.86 17.28
C ILE A 23 -12.05 9.54 16.50
N HIS A 24 -10.92 9.01 16.06
CA HIS A 24 -10.84 7.90 15.11
C HIS A 24 -10.44 6.55 15.72
N GLY A 25 -10.10 6.53 17.03
CA GLY A 25 -9.57 5.33 17.68
C GLY A 25 -8.11 5.03 17.29
N LEU A 26 -7.70 3.78 17.48
CA LEU A 26 -6.35 3.33 17.16
C LEU A 26 -6.24 2.85 15.70
N PRO A 27 -5.06 3.01 15.08
CA PRO A 27 -4.85 2.57 13.71
C PRO A 27 -5.06 1.07 13.55
N GLU A 28 -5.93 0.71 12.62
CA GLU A 28 -6.10 -0.67 12.17
C GLU A 28 -5.45 -0.82 10.80
N PHE A 29 -4.27 -1.44 10.74
CA PHE A 29 -3.57 -1.76 9.48
C PHE A 29 -4.16 -3.00 8.81
N ARG A 30 -5.49 -3.13 8.81
CA ARG A 30 -6.23 -4.14 8.07
C ARG A 30 -6.68 -3.55 6.75
N TRP A 31 -5.84 -3.58 5.74
CA TRP A 31 -6.33 -3.37 4.39
C TRP A 31 -6.84 -4.71 3.87
N ASN A 32 -8.18 -4.82 3.83
CA ASN A 32 -8.98 -5.84 3.12
C ASN A 32 -8.19 -7.09 2.71
N ASN A 33 -7.94 -8.00 3.66
CA ASN A 33 -7.39 -9.34 3.38
C ASN A 33 -6.00 -9.41 2.74
N PHE A 34 -5.10 -8.45 2.97
CA PHE A 34 -3.69 -8.68 2.72
C PHE A 34 -3.20 -9.74 3.70
N GLU A 35 -2.95 -10.95 3.20
CA GLU A 35 -2.32 -11.99 4.00
C GLU A 35 -0.92 -11.52 4.37
N ARG A 36 -0.68 -11.36 5.67
CA ARG A 36 0.62 -10.95 6.18
C ARG A 36 1.69 -11.92 5.67
N GLY A 37 2.75 -11.38 5.07
CA GLY A 37 3.95 -12.15 4.76
C GLY A 37 4.10 -12.71 3.35
N ASN A 38 3.08 -12.65 2.48
CA ASN A 38 3.24 -13.09 1.09
C ASN A 38 3.45 -11.90 0.13
N ALA A 39 4.71 -11.53 -0.08
CA ALA A 39 5.10 -10.41 -0.94
C ALA A 39 4.54 -10.51 -2.37
N PHE A 40 4.61 -11.69 -2.99
CA PHE A 40 4.12 -11.91 -4.34
C PHE A 40 2.61 -11.69 -4.43
N GLN A 41 1.85 -12.29 -3.52
CA GLN A 41 0.40 -12.15 -3.45
C GLN A 41 -0.03 -10.71 -3.23
N SER A 42 0.64 -10.01 -2.32
CA SER A 42 0.39 -8.60 -2.03
C SER A 42 0.58 -7.71 -3.26
N LEU A 43 1.70 -7.86 -3.97
CA LEU A 43 1.99 -7.09 -5.19
C LEU A 43 1.04 -7.44 -6.34
N CYS A 44 0.66 -8.72 -6.53
CA CYS A 44 -0.37 -9.09 -7.48
C CYS A 44 -1.70 -8.39 -7.19
N ARG A 45 -2.14 -8.39 -5.93
CA ARG A 45 -3.36 -7.69 -5.52
C ARG A 45 -3.25 -6.19 -5.80
N SER A 46 -2.12 -5.57 -5.44
CA SER A 46 -1.89 -4.15 -5.73
C SER A 46 -2.08 -3.84 -7.22
N ILE A 47 -1.51 -4.64 -8.12
CA ILE A 47 -1.69 -4.48 -9.58
C ILE A 47 -3.16 -4.63 -9.99
N ILE A 48 -3.86 -5.65 -9.48
CA ILE A 48 -5.27 -5.88 -9.81
C ILE A 48 -6.15 -4.71 -9.38
N TYR A 49 -5.87 -4.12 -8.23
CA TYR A 49 -6.65 -3.04 -7.63
C TYR A 49 -6.37 -1.64 -8.19
N GLN A 50 -5.31 -1.46 -9.00
CA GLN A 50 -4.98 -0.15 -9.58
C GLN A 50 -6.14 0.42 -10.42
N GLN A 51 -6.45 1.70 -10.22
CA GLN A 51 -7.35 2.52 -11.05
C GLN A 51 -8.80 2.00 -11.22
N ILE A 52 -9.29 1.19 -10.30
CA ILE A 52 -10.68 0.70 -10.29
C ILE A 52 -11.26 0.72 -8.87
N SER A 53 -12.58 0.66 -8.75
CA SER A 53 -13.23 0.57 -7.44
C SER A 53 -12.89 -0.74 -6.72
N GLY A 54 -12.91 -0.71 -5.38
CA GLY A 54 -12.63 -1.90 -4.57
C GLY A 54 -13.56 -3.07 -4.87
N ALA A 55 -14.85 -2.81 -5.15
CA ALA A 55 -15.83 -3.84 -5.51
C ALA A 55 -15.51 -4.49 -6.86
N ALA A 56 -15.16 -3.70 -7.88
CA ALA A 56 -14.75 -4.21 -9.18
C ALA A 56 -13.44 -5.02 -9.06
N ALA A 57 -12.46 -4.52 -8.30
CA ALA A 57 -11.20 -5.21 -8.06
C ALA A 57 -11.40 -6.56 -7.35
N ALA A 58 -12.25 -6.61 -6.32
CA ALA A 58 -12.57 -7.84 -5.60
C ALA A 58 -13.21 -8.89 -6.54
N SER A 59 -14.12 -8.48 -7.41
CA SER A 59 -14.76 -9.33 -8.42
C SER A 59 -13.72 -9.90 -9.39
N ILE A 60 -12.83 -9.05 -9.93
CA ILE A 60 -11.75 -9.48 -10.84
C ILE A 60 -10.79 -10.45 -10.12
N LEU A 61 -10.40 -10.14 -8.89
CA LEU A 61 -9.54 -11.02 -8.09
C LEU A 61 -10.19 -12.39 -7.86
N GLY A 62 -11.49 -12.44 -7.61
CA GLY A 62 -12.25 -13.69 -7.47
C GLY A 62 -12.18 -14.53 -8.77
N ARG A 63 -12.45 -13.93 -9.93
CA ARG A 63 -12.35 -14.60 -11.24
C ARG A 63 -10.90 -15.00 -11.56
N PHE A 64 -9.92 -14.15 -11.25
CA PHE A 64 -8.51 -14.48 -11.40
C PHE A 64 -8.13 -15.73 -10.58
N LYS A 65 -8.50 -15.79 -9.30
CA LYS A 65 -8.24 -16.97 -8.45
C LYS A 65 -8.95 -18.22 -8.97
N ALA A 66 -10.13 -18.10 -9.57
CA ALA A 66 -10.89 -19.22 -10.12
C ALA A 66 -10.21 -19.87 -11.35
N LEU A 67 -9.24 -19.22 -11.98
CA LEU A 67 -8.43 -19.82 -13.05
C LEU A 67 -7.46 -20.91 -12.54
N PHE A 68 -7.28 -21.02 -11.23
CA PHE A 68 -6.30 -21.91 -10.61
C PHE A 68 -6.96 -23.01 -9.76
N PRO A 69 -6.33 -24.19 -9.63
CA PRO A 69 -6.86 -25.29 -8.84
C PRO A 69 -7.17 -24.87 -7.40
N ARG A 70 -8.25 -25.41 -6.83
CA ARG A 70 -8.70 -25.15 -5.46
C ARG A 70 -8.96 -23.66 -5.14
N LYS A 71 -9.03 -22.78 -6.16
CA LYS A 71 -9.22 -21.32 -6.01
C LYS A 71 -8.20 -20.66 -5.05
N VAL A 72 -7.02 -21.27 -4.89
CA VAL A 72 -5.92 -20.71 -4.11
C VAL A 72 -5.22 -19.59 -4.88
N PHE A 73 -4.47 -18.77 -4.17
CA PHE A 73 -3.66 -17.74 -4.85
C PHE A 73 -2.51 -18.42 -5.62
N PRO A 74 -2.33 -18.12 -6.92
CA PRO A 74 -1.36 -18.81 -7.75
C PRO A 74 0.10 -18.46 -7.39
N SER A 75 1.00 -19.42 -7.61
CA SER A 75 2.43 -19.15 -7.60
C SER A 75 2.85 -18.36 -8.85
N PRO A 76 4.05 -17.72 -8.84
CA PRO A 76 4.60 -17.05 -10.02
C PRO A 76 4.59 -17.94 -11.27
N LYS A 77 5.10 -19.17 -11.15
CA LYS A 77 5.15 -20.14 -12.26
C LYS A 77 3.76 -20.49 -12.81
N MET A 78 2.74 -20.53 -11.98
CA MET A 78 1.37 -20.79 -12.44
C MET A 78 0.85 -19.61 -13.28
N ILE A 79 1.06 -18.35 -12.86
CA ILE A 79 0.65 -17.17 -13.64
C ILE A 79 1.34 -17.14 -15.01
N LEU A 80 2.62 -17.49 -15.07
CA LEU A 80 3.37 -17.52 -16.33
C LEU A 80 2.76 -18.50 -17.35
N LYS A 81 2.24 -19.62 -16.90
CA LYS A 81 1.63 -20.67 -17.75
C LYS A 81 0.22 -20.32 -18.25
N VAL A 82 -0.49 -19.37 -17.63
CA VAL A 82 -1.85 -19.01 -18.05
C VAL A 82 -1.80 -18.18 -19.33
N PRO A 83 -2.53 -18.56 -20.39
CA PRO A 83 -2.65 -17.73 -21.60
C PRO A 83 -3.26 -16.35 -21.29
N GLY A 84 -2.76 -15.30 -21.95
CA GLY A 84 -3.25 -13.92 -21.77
C GLY A 84 -4.76 -13.80 -21.96
N GLN A 85 -5.33 -14.48 -22.94
CA GLN A 85 -6.78 -14.50 -23.21
C GLN A 85 -7.61 -14.98 -22.00
N LYS A 86 -7.11 -15.97 -21.21
CA LYS A 86 -7.81 -16.42 -19.99
C LYS A 86 -7.76 -15.36 -18.89
N LEU A 87 -6.62 -14.66 -18.75
CA LEU A 87 -6.49 -13.54 -17.83
C LEU A 87 -7.39 -12.36 -18.23
N HIS A 88 -7.48 -12.07 -19.54
CA HIS A 88 -8.38 -11.05 -20.07
C HIS A 88 -9.87 -11.38 -19.80
N LYS A 89 -10.29 -12.63 -20.01
CA LYS A 89 -11.64 -13.11 -19.67
C LYS A 89 -11.96 -13.01 -18.16
N ALA A 90 -10.95 -13.05 -17.30
CA ALA A 90 -11.13 -12.80 -15.88
C ALA A 90 -11.34 -11.29 -15.54
N GLY A 91 -11.21 -10.40 -16.53
CA GLY A 91 -11.43 -8.96 -16.38
C GLY A 91 -10.16 -8.13 -16.21
N LEU A 92 -9.00 -8.70 -16.51
CA LEU A 92 -7.73 -7.97 -16.47
C LEU A 92 -7.50 -7.25 -17.80
N SER A 93 -7.10 -5.99 -17.77
CA SER A 93 -6.64 -5.26 -18.96
C SER A 93 -5.30 -5.81 -19.46
N GLU A 94 -5.00 -5.61 -20.74
CA GLU A 94 -3.71 -6.02 -21.33
C GLU A 94 -2.51 -5.47 -20.53
N GLN A 95 -2.62 -4.22 -20.08
CA GLN A 95 -1.61 -3.59 -19.25
C GLN A 95 -1.41 -4.34 -17.91
N LYS A 96 -2.49 -4.69 -17.19
CA LYS A 96 -2.41 -5.46 -15.94
C LYS A 96 -1.90 -6.87 -16.16
N ILE A 97 -2.24 -7.50 -17.29
CA ILE A 97 -1.71 -8.80 -17.69
C ILE A 97 -0.19 -8.71 -17.87
N SER A 98 0.29 -7.70 -18.59
CA SER A 98 1.73 -7.45 -18.76
C SER A 98 2.44 -7.27 -17.42
N TYR A 99 1.86 -6.49 -16.50
CA TYR A 99 2.41 -6.26 -15.17
C TYR A 99 2.47 -7.53 -14.30
N LEU A 100 1.39 -8.33 -14.30
CA LEU A 100 1.34 -9.59 -13.57
C LEU A 100 2.34 -10.63 -14.11
N LYS A 101 2.52 -10.67 -15.44
CA LYS A 101 3.52 -11.55 -16.07
C LYS A 101 4.94 -11.11 -15.74
N ASP A 102 5.24 -9.81 -15.79
CA ASP A 102 6.56 -9.26 -15.43
C ASP A 102 6.89 -9.52 -13.95
N LEU A 103 5.92 -9.25 -13.06
CA LEU A 103 6.03 -9.59 -11.63
C LEU A 103 6.32 -11.09 -11.43
N ALA A 104 5.55 -11.96 -12.09
CA ALA A 104 5.69 -13.40 -11.96
C ALA A 104 7.04 -13.90 -12.50
N LEU A 105 7.53 -13.32 -13.59
CA LEU A 105 8.85 -13.63 -14.15
C LEU A 105 9.95 -13.28 -13.14
N LYS A 106 9.99 -12.04 -12.67
CA LYS A 106 11.02 -11.53 -11.76
C LYS A 106 11.06 -12.23 -10.40
N PHE A 107 9.90 -12.76 -9.95
CA PHE A 107 9.86 -13.61 -8.76
C PHE A 107 10.32 -15.05 -9.04
N SER A 108 10.14 -15.54 -10.28
CA SER A 108 10.52 -16.90 -10.65
C SER A 108 11.99 -17.05 -10.97
N ASP A 109 12.61 -16.03 -11.59
CA ASP A 109 14.02 -16.04 -12.01
C ASP A 109 14.98 -15.55 -10.90
N GLY A 110 14.42 -15.07 -9.77
CA GLY A 110 15.21 -14.59 -8.63
C GLY A 110 15.67 -13.13 -8.75
N THR A 111 15.27 -12.39 -9.79
CA THR A 111 15.50 -10.94 -9.90
C THR A 111 14.99 -10.25 -8.66
N ILE A 112 13.78 -10.61 -8.20
CA ILE A 112 13.25 -10.13 -6.92
C ILE A 112 13.62 -11.10 -5.79
N LYS A 113 14.53 -10.67 -4.94
CA LYS A 113 15.00 -11.42 -3.76
C LYS A 113 13.97 -11.39 -2.63
N HIS A 114 12.77 -11.93 -2.89
CA HIS A 114 11.61 -11.80 -2.01
C HIS A 114 11.83 -12.34 -0.59
N ARG A 115 12.72 -13.32 -0.41
CA ARG A 115 13.06 -13.89 0.91
C ARG A 115 13.88 -12.95 1.79
N SER A 116 14.58 -11.99 1.18
CA SER A 116 15.45 -11.03 1.89
C SER A 116 14.78 -9.66 2.11
N LEU A 117 13.54 -9.44 1.65
CA LEU A 117 12.87 -8.14 1.79
C LEU A 117 12.77 -7.66 3.23
N HIS A 118 12.68 -8.58 4.20
CA HIS A 118 12.58 -8.25 5.62
C HIS A 118 13.89 -7.69 6.20
N THR A 119 15.05 -7.99 5.60
CA THR A 119 16.37 -7.52 6.01
C THR A 119 16.83 -6.27 5.27
N MET A 120 16.17 -5.91 4.18
CA MET A 120 16.49 -4.72 3.37
C MET A 120 15.96 -3.45 4.03
N THR A 121 16.61 -2.32 3.79
CA THR A 121 16.08 -0.97 4.11
C THR A 121 14.91 -0.62 3.20
N ASN A 122 14.11 0.39 3.56
CA ASN A 122 12.99 0.87 2.73
C ASN A 122 13.48 1.37 1.35
N ALA A 123 14.66 1.98 1.28
CA ALA A 123 15.28 2.44 0.05
C ALA A 123 15.65 1.27 -0.87
N GLU A 124 16.35 0.27 -0.34
CA GLU A 124 16.71 -0.95 -1.08
C GLU A 124 15.47 -1.70 -1.59
N ILE A 125 14.42 -1.81 -0.78
CA ILE A 125 13.14 -2.42 -1.21
C ILE A 125 12.52 -1.60 -2.34
N SER A 126 12.56 -0.27 -2.24
CA SER A 126 12.02 0.61 -3.27
C SER A 126 12.74 0.40 -4.61
N GLU A 127 14.07 0.48 -4.62
CA GLU A 127 14.89 0.25 -5.80
C GLU A 127 14.66 -1.15 -6.40
N HIS A 128 14.45 -2.13 -5.53
CA HIS A 128 14.24 -3.51 -5.92
C HIS A 128 12.87 -3.73 -6.57
N LEU A 129 11.81 -3.13 -6.02
CA LEU A 129 10.43 -3.34 -6.49
C LEU A 129 10.03 -2.46 -7.68
N ILE A 130 10.57 -1.25 -7.82
CA ILE A 130 10.27 -0.37 -8.98
C ILE A 130 10.74 -0.93 -10.32
N GLN A 131 11.62 -1.93 -10.33
CA GLN A 131 12.00 -2.66 -11.53
C GLN A 131 10.84 -3.44 -12.16
N ILE A 132 9.78 -3.72 -11.39
CA ILE A 132 8.60 -4.45 -11.84
C ILE A 132 7.68 -3.48 -12.59
N LYS A 133 7.28 -3.85 -13.80
CA LYS A 133 6.33 -3.05 -14.60
C LYS A 133 5.05 -2.78 -13.81
N GLY A 134 4.64 -1.51 -13.75
CA GLY A 134 3.43 -1.08 -13.05
C GLY A 134 3.57 -0.95 -11.53
N ILE A 135 4.73 -1.19 -10.96
CA ILE A 135 5.04 -0.90 -9.55
C ILE A 135 5.78 0.43 -9.48
N GLY A 136 5.09 1.46 -9.01
CA GLY A 136 5.69 2.77 -8.73
C GLY A 136 5.89 3.00 -7.24
N THR A 137 6.51 4.13 -6.89
CA THR A 137 6.82 4.53 -5.51
C THR A 137 5.61 4.45 -4.58
N TRP A 138 4.43 4.87 -5.04
CA TRP A 138 3.21 4.78 -4.25
C TRP A 138 2.86 3.33 -3.88
N THR A 139 2.94 2.40 -4.85
CA THR A 139 2.67 0.97 -4.60
C THR A 139 3.71 0.36 -3.66
N VAL A 140 4.97 0.79 -3.76
CA VAL A 140 6.03 0.39 -2.82
C VAL A 140 5.71 0.86 -1.40
N HIS A 141 5.30 2.12 -1.22
CA HIS A 141 4.92 2.63 0.09
C HIS A 141 3.76 1.82 0.70
N MET A 142 2.73 1.50 -0.10
CA MET A 142 1.61 0.65 0.37
C MET A 142 2.10 -0.74 0.77
N PHE A 143 3.01 -1.32 0.00
CA PHE A 143 3.62 -2.62 0.32
C PHE A 143 4.44 -2.57 1.63
N LEU A 144 5.25 -1.53 1.82
CA LEU A 144 6.03 -1.34 3.05
C LEU A 144 5.13 -1.22 4.28
N ILE A 145 4.08 -0.39 4.20
CA ILE A 145 3.15 -0.15 5.32
C ILE A 145 2.33 -1.40 5.62
N PHE A 146 1.64 -1.96 4.63
CA PHE A 146 0.58 -2.94 4.84
C PHE A 146 1.02 -4.40 4.73
N THR A 147 2.16 -4.68 4.07
CA THR A 147 2.69 -6.04 3.92
C THR A 147 3.87 -6.29 4.85
N LEU A 148 4.83 -5.36 4.86
CA LEU A 148 6.03 -5.48 5.70
C LEU A 148 5.88 -4.84 7.08
N ASN A 149 4.80 -4.09 7.34
CA ASN A 149 4.53 -3.38 8.60
C ASN A 149 5.70 -2.47 9.02
N ARG A 150 6.31 -1.77 8.05
CA ARG A 150 7.36 -0.78 8.34
C ARG A 150 6.75 0.42 9.04
N PRO A 151 7.30 0.87 10.18
CA PRO A 151 6.71 1.95 10.98
C PRO A 151 6.96 3.34 10.41
N ASP A 152 8.01 3.50 9.63
CA ASP A 152 8.65 4.75 9.25
C ASP A 152 8.35 5.21 7.81
N VAL A 153 7.25 4.77 7.22
CA VAL A 153 6.92 5.11 5.81
C VAL A 153 5.98 6.31 5.75
N LEU A 154 6.42 7.37 5.07
CA LEU A 154 5.63 8.58 4.79
C LEU A 154 5.37 8.71 3.28
N PRO A 155 4.16 8.39 2.79
CA PRO A 155 3.83 8.48 1.36
C PRO A 155 3.59 9.94 0.92
N THR A 156 4.63 10.74 0.79
CA THR A 156 4.53 12.18 0.48
C THR A 156 3.93 12.49 -0.89
N GLY A 157 3.94 11.54 -1.82
CA GLY A 157 3.26 11.64 -3.12
C GLY A 157 1.78 11.28 -3.08
N ASP A 158 1.27 10.74 -1.96
CA ASP A 158 -0.14 10.36 -1.83
C ASP A 158 -1.02 11.60 -1.59
N LEU A 159 -2.04 11.77 -2.44
CA LEU A 159 -2.93 12.94 -2.36
C LEU A 159 -3.75 12.96 -1.06
N GLY A 160 -4.19 11.80 -0.59
CA GLY A 160 -4.93 11.68 0.68
C GLY A 160 -4.06 12.09 1.88
N ILE A 161 -2.79 11.66 1.89
CA ILE A 161 -1.83 12.07 2.90
C ILE A 161 -1.58 13.58 2.84
N ARG A 162 -1.32 14.15 1.66
CA ARG A 162 -1.12 15.60 1.50
C ARG A 162 -2.34 16.40 1.97
N LYS A 163 -3.55 15.94 1.63
CA LYS A 163 -4.80 16.57 2.09
C LYS A 163 -4.95 16.45 3.61
N GLY A 164 -4.66 15.29 4.18
CA GLY A 164 -4.64 15.09 5.63
C GLY A 164 -3.67 16.03 6.35
N PHE A 165 -2.46 16.21 5.82
CA PHE A 165 -1.52 17.21 6.34
C PHE A 165 -2.09 18.62 6.27
N GLN A 166 -2.69 19.00 5.12
CA GLN A 166 -3.30 20.31 4.95
C GLN A 166 -4.33 20.58 6.07
N ILE A 167 -5.22 19.64 6.33
CA ILE A 167 -6.28 19.78 7.32
C ILE A 167 -5.71 19.79 8.75
N VAL A 168 -4.89 18.80 9.10
CA VAL A 168 -4.38 18.63 10.47
C VAL A 168 -3.46 19.77 10.91
N TYR A 169 -2.69 20.34 9.97
CA TYR A 169 -1.78 21.45 10.25
C TYR A 169 -2.35 22.83 9.87
N GLY A 170 -3.60 22.92 9.38
CA GLY A 170 -4.24 24.18 8.99
C GLY A 170 -3.51 24.90 7.86
N LEU A 171 -2.97 24.16 6.88
CA LEU A 171 -2.19 24.76 5.79
C LEU A 171 -3.12 25.35 4.72
N LYS A 172 -2.76 26.52 4.18
CA LYS A 172 -3.53 27.18 3.10
C LYS A 172 -3.51 26.37 1.79
N GLN A 173 -2.42 25.64 1.53
CA GLN A 173 -2.21 24.87 0.30
C GLN A 173 -1.71 23.47 0.63
N LEU A 174 -1.87 22.52 -0.31
CA LEU A 174 -1.31 21.19 -0.20
C LEU A 174 0.21 21.27 -0.04
N PRO A 175 0.77 20.65 1.03
CA PRO A 175 2.21 20.68 1.27
C PRO A 175 2.97 19.92 0.18
N ASP A 176 4.19 20.37 -0.12
CA ASP A 176 5.17 19.60 -0.87
C ASP A 176 5.91 18.59 0.02
N HIS A 177 6.74 17.76 -0.61
CA HIS A 177 7.53 16.73 0.06
C HIS A 177 8.40 17.33 1.19
N ALA A 178 9.13 18.39 0.92
CA ALA A 178 10.05 19.01 1.89
C ALA A 178 9.31 19.55 3.12
N LYS A 179 8.15 20.17 2.90
CA LYS A 179 7.28 20.66 3.99
C LYS A 179 6.77 19.52 4.84
N MET A 180 6.33 18.40 4.23
CA MET A 180 5.82 17.24 4.95
C MET A 180 6.93 16.59 5.79
N GLU A 181 8.11 16.36 5.23
CA GLU A 181 9.26 15.80 5.97
C GLU A 181 9.66 16.70 7.15
N ARG A 182 9.65 18.03 6.97
CA ARG A 182 9.92 18.96 8.06
C ARG A 182 8.88 18.88 9.18
N LEU A 183 7.59 18.79 8.84
CA LEU A 183 6.51 18.68 9.81
C LEU A 183 6.50 17.31 10.52
N ALA A 184 6.96 16.27 9.83
CA ALA A 184 7.03 14.91 10.34
C ALA A 184 8.22 14.64 11.27
N ARG A 185 9.19 15.55 11.37
CA ARG A 185 10.49 15.31 12.02
C ARG A 185 10.38 14.69 13.41
N SER A 186 9.44 15.13 14.24
CA SER A 186 9.29 14.65 15.62
C SER A 186 8.64 13.26 15.75
N TRP A 187 8.02 12.76 14.71
CA TRP A 187 7.33 11.46 14.66
C TRP A 187 7.66 10.64 13.41
N ARG A 188 8.76 10.97 12.72
CA ARG A 188 9.16 10.37 11.45
C ARG A 188 9.29 8.85 11.50
N GLU A 189 9.81 8.33 12.61
CA GLU A 189 9.95 6.88 12.84
C GLU A 189 8.62 6.16 13.00
N HIS A 190 7.52 6.90 13.19
CA HIS A 190 6.16 6.40 13.37
C HIS A 190 5.22 6.86 12.23
N ALA A 191 5.80 7.21 11.08
CA ALA A 191 5.11 7.85 9.97
C ALA A 191 4.00 6.99 9.37
N SER A 192 4.10 5.67 9.41
CA SER A 192 3.04 4.78 8.92
C SER A 192 1.77 4.90 9.77
N ALA A 193 1.91 4.94 11.10
CA ALA A 193 0.76 5.15 11.99
C ALA A 193 0.18 6.56 11.82
N ALA A 194 1.02 7.59 11.67
CA ALA A 194 0.58 8.94 11.36
C ALA A 194 -0.18 9.03 10.03
N SER A 195 0.31 8.32 9.01
CA SER A 195 -0.32 8.26 7.68
C SER A 195 -1.75 7.72 7.74
N TRP A 196 -2.01 6.74 8.59
CA TRP A 196 -3.37 6.21 8.79
C TRP A 196 -4.34 7.32 9.25
N TYR A 197 -3.94 8.19 10.18
CA TYR A 197 -4.77 9.32 10.64
C TYR A 197 -4.99 10.34 9.53
N PHE A 198 -3.96 10.66 8.74
CA PHE A 198 -4.11 11.59 7.63
C PHE A 198 -5.09 11.09 6.57
N TRP A 199 -5.09 9.79 6.23
CA TRP A 199 -6.09 9.20 5.35
C TRP A 199 -7.50 9.31 5.94
N ARG A 200 -7.69 9.03 7.25
CA ARG A 200 -8.99 9.16 7.90
C ARG A 200 -9.56 10.56 7.81
N VAL A 201 -8.75 11.55 8.14
CA VAL A 201 -9.15 12.97 8.07
C VAL A 201 -9.50 13.37 6.63
N ALA A 202 -8.70 12.96 5.65
CA ALA A 202 -8.96 13.26 4.24
C ALA A 202 -10.25 12.58 3.72
N ASP A 203 -10.56 11.37 4.19
CA ASP A 203 -11.75 10.64 3.78
C ASP A 203 -13.03 11.23 4.40
N GLU A 204 -12.95 11.78 5.62
CA GLU A 204 -14.08 12.48 6.26
C GLU A 204 -14.37 13.82 5.57
N ASP A 205 -13.33 14.58 5.23
CA ASP A 205 -13.48 15.85 4.51
C ASP A 205 -14.19 15.64 3.16
N LYS A 206 -13.80 14.62 2.39
CA LYS A 206 -14.50 14.24 1.14
C LYS A 206 -15.98 13.87 1.33
N LYS A 207 -16.35 13.32 2.49
CA LYS A 207 -17.77 12.99 2.79
C LYS A 207 -18.58 14.22 3.16
N SER A 208 -17.95 15.21 3.81
CA SER A 208 -18.60 16.48 4.15
C SER A 208 -18.83 17.37 2.92
N GLU A 209 -17.93 17.35 1.93
CA GLU A 209 -18.08 18.08 0.66
C GLU A 209 -19.21 17.53 -0.25
N LYS A 210 -19.66 16.28 -0.01
CA LYS A 210 -20.71 15.62 -0.82
C LYS A 210 -22.12 15.71 -0.23
N LYS A 211 -22.25 16.31 0.94
CA LYS A 211 -23.52 16.59 1.60
C LYS A 211 -23.93 18.05 1.41
#